data_afe1d99a59f92a6b5c5e9a21ddc6554e
#
_entry.id   afe1d99a59f92a6b5c5e9a21ddc6554e
#
_cell.length_a   1.000
_cell.length_b   1.000
_cell.length_c   1.000
_cell.angle_alpha   90.00
_cell.angle_beta   90.00
_cell.angle_gamma   90.00
#
_symmetry.space_group_name_H-M   'P 1'
#
loop_
_entity.id
_entity.type
_entity.pdbx_description
1 polymer ?
#
loop_
_entity_poly.entity_id
_entity_poly.type
_entity_poly.pdbx_seq_one_letter_code
_entity_poly.pdbx_strand_id
1 'polypeptide(L)'
;MTRAAFERLVTEAVTLIPKRFRREIKNLALVIEDEPSLDLLDDMEIEPPDSLYGLYQGTPLTERSWPWGNTLPDRITLFQKPIEEDCEDEDDVRAVIGETLIHEVGHYFGLSEEEIEEIEERYWRGETLGREEED
;
A
#
# COMPACT_ATOMS: atom_id res chain seq x y z
N MET A 1 -2.82 16.54 -9.38
CA MET A 1 -4.22 16.09 -9.60
C MET A 1 -5.06 16.35 -8.35
N THR A 2 -6.38 16.35 -8.51
CA THR A 2 -7.26 16.51 -7.38
C THR A 2 -7.27 15.27 -6.50
N ARG A 3 -7.70 15.43 -5.25
CA ARG A 3 -7.87 14.29 -4.35
C ARG A 3 -8.89 13.30 -4.93
N ALA A 4 -9.97 13.79 -5.53
CA ALA A 4 -10.98 12.91 -6.12
C ALA A 4 -10.41 12.09 -7.29
N ALA A 5 -9.56 12.68 -8.12
CA ALA A 5 -8.92 11.95 -9.20
C ALA A 5 -7.95 10.89 -8.65
N PHE A 6 -7.22 11.24 -7.61
CA PHE A 6 -6.32 10.30 -6.97
C PHE A 6 -7.10 9.13 -6.35
N GLU A 7 -8.19 9.42 -5.65
CA GLU A 7 -9.05 8.38 -5.07
C GLU A 7 -9.59 7.42 -6.14
N ARG A 8 -9.95 7.94 -7.31
CA ARG A 8 -10.39 7.10 -8.42
C ARG A 8 -9.28 6.15 -8.84
N LEU A 9 -8.05 6.64 -8.95
CA LEU A 9 -6.91 5.79 -9.31
C LEU A 9 -6.62 4.74 -8.25
N VAL A 10 -6.81 5.07 -6.97
CA VAL A 10 -6.67 4.10 -5.88
C VAL A 10 -7.69 2.98 -6.06
N THR A 11 -8.95 3.33 -6.32
CA THR A 11 -10.00 2.33 -6.54
C THR A 11 -9.66 1.42 -7.71
N GLU A 12 -9.16 1.99 -8.81
CA GLU A 12 -8.77 1.21 -9.97
C GLU A 12 -7.57 0.29 -9.65
N ALA A 13 -6.58 0.80 -8.94
CA ALA A 13 -5.40 0.02 -8.58
C ALA A 13 -5.76 -1.18 -7.71
N VAL A 14 -6.69 -1.00 -6.79
CA VAL A 14 -7.16 -2.10 -5.92
C VAL A 14 -7.68 -3.28 -6.73
N THR A 15 -8.29 -3.02 -7.89
CA THR A 15 -8.82 -4.11 -8.73
C THR A 15 -7.72 -4.91 -9.42
N LEU A 16 -6.50 -4.40 -9.46
CA LEU A 16 -5.39 -5.01 -10.19
C LEU A 16 -4.47 -5.85 -9.31
N ILE A 17 -4.53 -5.68 -8.00
CA ILE A 17 -3.66 -6.43 -7.10
C ILE A 17 -4.25 -7.81 -6.79
N PRO A 18 -3.45 -8.75 -6.23
CA PRO A 18 -3.93 -10.11 -5.98
C PRO A 18 -5.20 -10.12 -5.14
N LYS A 19 -6.08 -11.06 -5.44
CA LYS A 19 -7.39 -11.17 -4.81
C LYS A 19 -7.33 -11.24 -3.29
N ARG A 20 -6.39 -12.01 -2.74
CA ARG A 20 -6.26 -12.11 -1.28
C ARG A 20 -5.89 -10.78 -0.65
N PHE A 21 -5.13 -9.95 -1.37
CA PHE A 21 -4.75 -8.62 -0.90
C PHE A 21 -5.97 -7.69 -0.94
N ARG A 22 -6.76 -7.77 -2.02
CA ARG A 22 -7.99 -6.98 -2.13
C ARG A 22 -8.97 -7.28 -1.01
N ARG A 23 -9.08 -8.55 -0.64
CA ARG A 23 -9.99 -8.94 0.45
C ARG A 23 -9.57 -8.34 1.78
N GLU A 24 -8.27 -8.30 2.04
CA GLU A 24 -7.77 -7.75 3.30
C GLU A 24 -7.89 -6.23 3.36
N ILE A 25 -7.79 -5.55 2.22
CA ILE A 25 -7.95 -4.10 2.19
C ILE A 25 -9.30 -3.68 2.75
N LYS A 26 -10.34 -4.51 2.57
CA LYS A 26 -11.66 -4.21 3.12
C LYS A 26 -11.69 -4.18 4.65
N ASN A 27 -10.73 -4.84 5.27
CA ASN A 27 -10.60 -4.91 6.72
C ASN A 27 -9.62 -3.89 7.28
N LEU A 28 -9.04 -3.08 6.41
CA LEU A 28 -8.06 -2.06 6.76
C LEU A 28 -8.64 -0.68 6.46
N ALA A 29 -8.29 0.30 7.27
CA ALA A 29 -8.63 1.68 6.94
C ALA A 29 -7.63 2.14 5.88
N LEU A 30 -8.11 2.56 4.73
CA LEU A 30 -7.26 3.10 3.66
C LEU A 30 -7.43 4.62 3.67
N VAL A 31 -6.35 5.32 3.99
CA VAL A 31 -6.35 6.76 4.20
C VAL A 31 -5.43 7.42 3.17
N ILE A 32 -5.82 8.56 2.65
CA ILE A 32 -5.00 9.34 1.73
C ILE A 32 -4.64 10.66 2.40
N GLU A 33 -3.35 10.96 2.42
CA GLU A 33 -2.85 12.23 2.93
C GLU A 33 -1.99 12.88 1.87
N ASP A 34 -1.76 14.19 1.99
CA ASP A 34 -0.97 14.91 0.99
C ASP A 34 0.49 14.45 1.01
N GLU A 35 1.11 14.46 2.18
CA GLU A 35 2.50 14.07 2.32
C GLU A 35 2.79 13.66 3.76
N PRO A 36 3.86 12.88 4.00
CA PRO A 36 4.23 12.51 5.36
C PRO A 36 4.67 13.75 6.14
N SER A 37 4.36 13.79 7.43
CA SER A 37 4.85 14.88 8.28
C SER A 37 6.35 14.75 8.46
N LEU A 38 7.01 15.85 8.80
CA LEU A 38 8.45 15.83 9.09
C LEU A 38 8.75 14.96 10.30
N ASP A 39 7.85 14.93 11.28
CA ASP A 39 8.01 14.07 12.46
C ASP A 39 7.99 12.59 12.07
N LEU A 40 7.08 12.21 11.17
CA LEU A 40 7.01 10.83 10.69
C LEU A 40 8.28 10.45 9.95
N LEU A 41 8.77 11.33 9.06
CA LEU A 41 9.99 11.06 8.31
C LEU A 41 11.18 10.91 9.24
N ASP A 42 11.26 11.74 10.28
CA ASP A 42 12.33 11.66 11.27
C ASP A 42 12.27 10.33 12.03
N ASP A 43 11.07 9.92 12.47
CA ASP A 43 10.88 8.65 13.15
C ASP A 43 11.29 7.45 12.29
N MET A 44 11.10 7.56 10.98
CA MET A 44 11.46 6.52 10.02
C MET A 44 12.90 6.63 9.52
N GLU A 45 13.64 7.62 10.02
CA GLU A 45 15.02 7.89 9.61
C GLU A 45 15.14 8.20 8.11
N ILE A 46 14.17 8.92 7.58
CA ILE A 46 14.15 9.35 6.18
C ILE A 46 14.45 10.84 6.13
N GLU A 47 15.49 11.21 5.38
CA GLU A 47 15.86 12.62 5.25
C GLU A 47 15.29 13.21 3.96
N PRO A 48 14.59 14.38 4.04
CA PRO A 48 14.16 15.05 2.82
C PRO A 48 15.35 15.35 1.91
N PRO A 49 15.21 15.27 0.56
CA PRO A 49 13.92 15.18 -0.15
C PRO A 49 13.31 13.78 -0.26
N ASP A 50 13.94 12.78 0.31
CA ASP A 50 13.38 11.43 0.30
C ASP A 50 12.06 11.42 1.07
N SER A 51 11.15 10.55 0.69
CA SER A 51 9.82 10.49 1.28
C SER A 51 9.26 9.08 1.23
N LEU A 52 7.98 8.95 1.59
CA LEU A 52 7.26 7.68 1.60
C LEU A 52 6.08 7.76 0.64
N TYR A 53 5.79 6.67 -0.06
CA TYR A 53 4.56 6.55 -0.85
C TYR A 53 3.40 6.06 0.01
N GLY A 54 3.70 5.23 1.00
CA GLY A 54 2.67 4.69 1.88
C GLY A 54 3.25 4.14 3.16
N LEU A 55 2.36 3.80 4.09
CA LEU A 55 2.76 3.28 5.39
C LEU A 55 1.64 2.43 5.98
N TYR A 56 1.96 1.20 6.37
CA TYR A 56 1.07 0.38 7.16
C TYR A 56 1.30 0.67 8.64
N GLN A 57 0.22 0.88 9.37
CA GLN A 57 0.27 1.06 10.82
C GLN A 57 -0.73 0.13 11.48
N GLY A 58 -0.27 -0.64 12.45
CA GLY A 58 -1.09 -1.62 13.13
C GLY A 58 -0.24 -2.77 13.63
N THR A 59 -0.89 -3.89 13.91
CA THR A 59 -0.20 -5.10 14.34
C THR A 59 -0.34 -6.17 13.27
N PRO A 60 0.77 -6.61 12.65
CA PRO A 60 0.70 -7.66 11.63
C PRO A 60 0.01 -8.91 12.16
N LEU A 61 -0.65 -9.64 11.27
CA LEU A 61 -1.39 -10.85 11.64
C LEU A 61 -0.52 -11.87 12.39
N THR A 62 0.74 -12.00 11.99
CA THR A 62 1.67 -12.95 12.59
C THR A 62 2.06 -12.59 14.02
N GLU A 63 1.81 -11.35 14.43
CA GLU A 63 2.21 -10.86 15.75
C GLU A 63 1.04 -10.59 16.69
N ARG A 64 -0.18 -10.92 16.26
CA ARG A 64 -1.34 -10.71 17.11
C ARG A 64 -1.39 -11.75 18.22
N SER A 65 -1.65 -11.28 19.43
CA SER A 65 -1.77 -12.17 20.57
C SER A 65 -3.21 -12.20 21.06
N TRP A 66 -3.69 -13.40 21.36
CA TRP A 66 -4.98 -13.64 21.97
C TRP A 66 -4.82 -13.73 23.48
N PRO A 67 -5.84 -13.36 24.26
CA PRO A 67 -7.18 -12.93 23.83
C PRO A 67 -7.31 -11.43 23.67
N TRP A 68 -6.23 -10.69 23.81
CA TRP A 68 -6.30 -9.23 23.89
C TRP A 68 -6.64 -8.54 22.59
N GLY A 69 -6.26 -9.14 21.46
CA GLY A 69 -6.50 -8.57 20.17
C GLY A 69 -5.74 -7.26 19.98
N ASN A 70 -6.01 -6.62 18.86
CA ASN A 70 -5.45 -5.32 18.55
C ASN A 70 -6.50 -4.24 18.83
N THR A 71 -6.20 -3.34 19.75
CA THR A 71 -7.13 -2.27 20.11
C THR A 71 -7.04 -1.08 19.18
N LEU A 72 -5.96 -0.99 18.38
CA LEU A 72 -5.79 0.06 17.40
C LEU A 72 -6.21 -0.46 16.02
N PRO A 73 -6.99 0.31 15.26
CA PRO A 73 -7.36 -0.13 13.92
C PRO A 73 -6.13 -0.15 13.01
N ASP A 74 -6.02 -1.21 12.23
CA ASP A 74 -4.97 -1.30 11.23
C ASP A 74 -5.31 -0.35 10.09
N ARG A 75 -4.30 0.34 9.57
CA ARG A 75 -4.53 1.23 8.46
C ARG A 75 -3.32 1.31 7.53
N ILE A 76 -3.60 1.64 6.29
CA ILE A 76 -2.59 1.97 5.29
C ILE A 76 -2.84 3.40 4.87
N THR A 77 -1.81 4.23 4.94
CA THR A 77 -1.87 5.60 4.46
C THR A 77 -1.11 5.69 3.16
N LEU A 78 -1.70 6.33 2.15
CA LEU A 78 -1.04 6.65 0.88
C LEU A 78 -0.77 8.14 0.86
N PHE A 79 0.42 8.52 0.40
CA PHE A 79 0.83 9.93 0.35
C PHE A 79 0.80 10.41 -1.10
N GLN A 80 -0.17 11.25 -1.40
CA GLN A 80 -0.47 11.65 -2.76
C GLN A 80 0.67 12.40 -3.45
N LYS A 81 1.22 13.42 -2.80
CA LYS A 81 2.27 14.23 -3.42
C LYS A 81 3.54 13.47 -3.78
N PRO A 82 4.12 12.67 -2.87
CA PRO A 82 5.30 11.88 -3.24
C PRO A 82 5.07 10.96 -4.42
N ILE A 83 3.89 10.33 -4.48
CA ILE A 83 3.55 9.44 -5.58
C ILE A 83 3.47 10.24 -6.88
N GLU A 84 2.75 11.37 -6.87
CA GLU A 84 2.58 12.19 -8.07
C GLU A 84 3.90 12.76 -8.58
N GLU A 85 4.78 13.15 -7.68
CA GLU A 85 6.07 13.75 -8.06
C GLU A 85 6.96 12.80 -8.86
N ASP A 86 6.80 11.51 -8.64
CA ASP A 86 7.62 10.49 -9.31
C ASP A 86 6.94 9.88 -10.53
N CYS A 87 5.77 10.38 -10.90
CA CYS A 87 4.99 9.85 -12.00
C CYS A 87 4.76 10.88 -13.09
N GLU A 88 4.68 10.42 -14.35
CA GLU A 88 4.47 11.30 -15.49
C GLU A 88 3.01 11.40 -15.90
N ASP A 89 2.22 10.35 -15.67
CA ASP A 89 0.82 10.31 -16.06
C ASP A 89 -0.01 9.46 -15.12
N GLU A 90 -1.31 9.35 -15.40
CA GLU A 90 -2.22 8.60 -14.54
C GLU A 90 -1.91 7.10 -14.50
N ASP A 91 -1.42 6.55 -15.61
CA ASP A 91 -1.07 5.13 -15.65
C ASP A 91 0.09 4.85 -14.69
N ASP A 92 1.08 5.74 -14.65
CA ASP A 92 2.19 5.63 -13.71
C ASP A 92 1.70 5.74 -12.28
N VAL A 93 0.83 6.69 -12.01
CA VAL A 93 0.27 6.88 -10.66
C VAL A 93 -0.47 5.63 -10.21
N ARG A 94 -1.30 5.07 -11.07
CA ARG A 94 -2.05 3.85 -10.78
C ARG A 94 -1.11 2.68 -10.47
N ALA A 95 -0.05 2.54 -11.27
CA ALA A 95 0.93 1.47 -11.10
C ALA A 95 1.68 1.60 -9.76
N VAL A 96 2.11 2.81 -9.42
CA VAL A 96 2.81 3.06 -8.15
C VAL A 96 1.89 2.83 -6.97
N ILE A 97 0.62 3.25 -7.07
CA ILE A 97 -0.36 2.98 -6.01
C ILE A 97 -0.51 1.47 -5.79
N GLY A 98 -0.66 0.71 -6.88
CA GLY A 98 -0.82 -0.74 -6.78
C GLY A 98 0.39 -1.41 -6.13
N GLU A 99 1.59 -1.04 -6.55
CA GLU A 99 2.82 -1.55 -5.97
C GLU A 99 2.91 -1.21 -4.48
N THR A 100 2.58 0.02 -4.12
CA THR A 100 2.61 0.47 -2.72
C THR A 100 1.62 -0.33 -1.87
N LEU A 101 0.42 -0.57 -2.39
CA LEU A 101 -0.58 -1.37 -1.68
C LEU A 101 -0.10 -2.81 -1.48
N ILE A 102 0.50 -3.42 -2.50
CA ILE A 102 1.06 -4.76 -2.37
C ILE A 102 2.11 -4.79 -1.27
N HIS A 103 2.99 -3.80 -1.26
CA HIS A 103 4.06 -3.73 -0.27
C HIS A 103 3.50 -3.60 1.15
N GLU A 104 2.57 -2.67 1.36
CA GLU A 104 2.04 -2.41 2.70
C GLU A 104 1.11 -3.52 3.19
N VAL A 105 0.27 -4.09 2.33
CA VAL A 105 -0.56 -5.24 2.70
C VAL A 105 0.34 -6.45 2.95
N GLY A 106 1.46 -6.56 2.23
CA GLY A 106 2.45 -7.60 2.49
C GLY A 106 2.97 -7.54 3.93
N HIS A 107 3.23 -6.34 4.43
CA HIS A 107 3.63 -6.15 5.83
C HIS A 107 2.53 -6.60 6.78
N TYR A 108 1.28 -6.30 6.47
CA TYR A 108 0.15 -6.75 7.27
C TYR A 108 0.08 -8.28 7.35
N PHE A 109 0.37 -8.97 6.26
CA PHE A 109 0.42 -10.44 6.24
C PHE A 109 1.67 -11.01 6.92
N GLY A 110 2.66 -10.17 7.22
CA GLY A 110 3.92 -10.62 7.78
C GLY A 110 4.86 -11.27 6.76
N LEU A 111 4.70 -10.92 5.49
CA LEU A 111 5.57 -11.45 4.44
C LEU A 111 6.96 -10.85 4.52
N SER A 112 7.97 -11.62 4.09
CA SER A 112 9.32 -11.12 4.01
C SER A 112 9.47 -10.16 2.83
N GLU A 113 10.52 -9.35 2.86
CA GLU A 113 10.80 -8.45 1.74
C GLU A 113 10.98 -9.21 0.43
N GLU A 114 11.61 -10.39 0.48
CA GLU A 114 11.77 -11.23 -0.71
C GLU A 114 10.43 -11.69 -1.28
N GLU A 115 9.53 -12.10 -0.41
CA GLU A 115 8.19 -12.53 -0.83
C GLU A 115 7.41 -11.37 -1.46
N ILE A 116 7.52 -10.20 -0.84
CA ILE A 116 6.85 -9.01 -1.35
C ILE A 116 7.42 -8.61 -2.71
N GLU A 117 8.74 -8.61 -2.86
CA GLU A 117 9.40 -8.28 -4.12
C GLU A 117 8.97 -9.21 -5.25
N GLU A 118 8.82 -10.49 -4.95
CA GLU A 118 8.38 -11.46 -5.95
C GLU A 118 6.97 -11.14 -6.45
N ILE A 119 6.07 -10.76 -5.53
CA ILE A 119 4.70 -10.40 -5.89
C ILE A 119 4.68 -9.10 -6.70
N GLU A 120 5.47 -8.11 -6.29
CA GLU A 120 5.57 -6.83 -6.99
C GLU A 120 6.11 -7.03 -8.40
N GLU A 121 7.10 -7.88 -8.56
CA GLU A 121 7.69 -8.18 -9.86
C GLU A 121 6.67 -8.79 -10.82
N ARG A 122 5.87 -9.71 -10.33
CA ARG A 122 4.79 -10.28 -11.13
C ARG A 122 3.75 -9.24 -11.51
N TYR A 123 3.43 -8.34 -10.60
CA TYR A 123 2.53 -7.23 -10.86
C TYR A 123 3.06 -6.35 -12.00
N TRP A 124 4.35 -5.99 -11.94
CA TRP A 124 4.97 -5.15 -12.97
C TRP A 124 5.05 -5.83 -14.33
N ARG A 125 5.19 -7.14 -14.36
CA ARG A 125 5.19 -7.89 -15.62
C ARG A 125 3.80 -8.02 -16.23
N GLY A 126 2.80 -7.50 -15.56
CA GLY A 126 1.43 -7.61 -16.06
C GLY A 126 0.83 -8.98 -15.93
N GLU A 127 1.40 -9.86 -15.11
CA GLU A 127 0.83 -11.17 -14.86
C GLU A 127 -0.49 -11.01 -14.13
N THR A 128 -1.45 -11.87 -14.45
CA THR A 128 -2.79 -11.74 -13.91
C THR A 128 -2.91 -12.35 -12.53
N LEU A 129 -2.34 -11.65 -11.55
CA LEU A 129 -2.32 -12.11 -10.17
C LEU A 129 -3.72 -12.38 -9.63
N GLY A 130 -4.66 -11.49 -9.94
CA GLY A 130 -6.03 -11.65 -9.51
C GLY A 130 -6.70 -12.85 -10.17
N ARG A 131 -6.38 -13.12 -11.43
CA ARG A 131 -6.97 -14.23 -12.17
C ARG A 131 -6.52 -15.57 -11.60
N GLU A 132 -5.27 -15.68 -11.22
CA GLU A 132 -4.73 -16.91 -10.66
C GLU A 132 -5.41 -17.30 -9.36
N GLU A 133 -5.94 -16.34 -8.65
CA GLU A 133 -6.57 -16.54 -7.36
C GLU A 133 -8.09 -16.65 -7.42
N GLU A 134 -8.67 -16.49 -8.60
CA GLU A 134 -10.11 -16.42 -8.75
C GLU A 134 -10.82 -17.77 -8.92
N ASP A 135 -10.12 -18.82 -8.91
CA ASP A 135 -10.70 -20.16 -9.12
C ASP A 135 -11.63 -20.60 -8.02
#